data_0c533ec539d7255163e341ffb059a5ea
#
_entry.id   0c533ec539d7255163e341ffb059a5ea
#
_cell.length_a   1.000
_cell.length_b   1.000
_cell.length_c   1.000
_cell.angle_alpha   90.00
_cell.angle_beta   90.00
_cell.angle_gamma   90.00
#
_symmetry.space_group_name_H-M   'P 1'
#
loop_
_entity.id
_entity.type
_entity.pdbx_description
1 polymer ?
#
loop_
_entity_poly.entity_id
_entity_poly.type
_entity_poly.pdbx_seq_one_letter_code
_entity_poly.pdbx_strand_id
1 'polypeptide(L)'
;MSESKSEQGGREKERVRKNALLLFSKPPIPGLVKTRLTVLKDGVFQPEVASGLYHCMLFDVVEICCAAMADLERESAERAQAALAAGEEAVRDEYEMIISTTPAKNVEVMRKLFSDAGEWPRELVFLCDEGASFDEHYNQAFEKTWARGADCILSMGADMPALTKADVRAGFNALHKLDGVAGGGIVLAPDQEMGVSVIGWTRETDFDHSGVFYNQEGLTVLPAYIDKARKQGLPALYLPPIPDVDTMADLMHNITLVEALN
;
A
#
# COMPACT_ATOMS: atom_id res chain seq x y z
N MET A 1 14.23 59.52 -13.83
CA MET A 1 14.19 58.23 -14.58
C MET A 1 14.68 57.16 -13.67
N SER A 2 13.77 56.44 -13.05
CA SER A 2 14.05 55.37 -12.13
C SER A 2 13.55 54.06 -12.79
N GLU A 3 14.46 53.21 -13.17
CA GLU A 3 14.16 51.89 -13.76
C GLU A 3 13.71 50.98 -12.65
N SER A 4 12.43 50.62 -12.68
CA SER A 4 11.90 49.54 -11.86
C SER A 4 12.36 48.21 -12.45
N LYS A 5 13.33 47.56 -11.81
CA LYS A 5 13.64 46.15 -12.03
C LYS A 5 12.42 45.32 -11.57
N SER A 6 11.74 44.72 -12.54
CA SER A 6 10.78 43.66 -12.30
C SER A 6 11.51 42.46 -11.72
N GLU A 7 11.28 42.15 -10.45
CA GLU A 7 11.57 40.84 -9.85
C GLU A 7 10.67 39.80 -10.54
N GLN A 8 11.24 39.10 -11.51
CA GLN A 8 10.65 37.86 -12.00
C GLN A 8 10.76 36.83 -10.86
N GLY A 9 9.62 36.49 -10.25
CA GLY A 9 9.52 35.40 -9.30
C GLY A 9 10.05 34.12 -9.94
N GLY A 10 11.15 33.60 -9.39
CA GLY A 10 11.66 32.28 -9.76
C GLY A 10 10.58 31.25 -9.44
N ARG A 11 10.08 30.54 -10.47
CA ARG A 11 9.31 29.30 -10.26
C ARG A 11 10.17 28.37 -9.44
N GLU A 12 9.60 27.82 -8.36
CA GLU A 12 10.22 26.70 -7.67
C GLU A 12 10.52 25.61 -8.70
N LYS A 13 11.79 25.30 -8.87
CA LYS A 13 12.23 24.27 -9.83
C LYS A 13 12.08 22.86 -9.25
N GLU A 14 11.71 22.74 -7.99
CA GLU A 14 11.49 21.45 -7.30
C GLU A 14 10.02 21.28 -6.95
N ARG A 15 9.44 20.16 -7.40
CA ARG A 15 8.13 19.67 -6.97
C ARG A 15 8.34 18.57 -5.96
N VAL A 16 7.62 18.58 -4.83
CA VAL A 16 7.53 17.45 -3.91
C VAL A 16 6.33 16.60 -4.31
N ARG A 17 6.58 15.29 -4.53
CA ARG A 17 5.52 14.30 -4.74
C ARG A 17 5.33 13.48 -3.47
N LYS A 18 4.11 13.50 -2.93
CA LYS A 18 3.75 12.81 -1.70
C LYS A 18 3.17 11.43 -2.00
N ASN A 19 3.84 10.41 -1.54
CA ASN A 19 3.46 9.02 -1.73
C ASN A 19 2.98 8.44 -0.40
N ALA A 20 1.89 7.70 -0.40
CA ALA A 20 1.39 7.00 0.77
C ALA A 20 1.40 5.48 0.53
N LEU A 21 1.98 4.73 1.47
CA LEU A 21 1.76 3.30 1.58
C LEU A 21 0.65 3.07 2.61
N LEU A 22 -0.47 2.53 2.14
CA LEU A 22 -1.67 2.28 2.94
C LEU A 22 -1.77 0.78 3.23
N LEU A 23 -1.47 0.40 4.46
CA LEU A 23 -1.51 -0.99 4.92
C LEU A 23 -2.84 -1.29 5.61
N PHE A 24 -3.61 -2.23 5.10
CA PHE A 24 -4.80 -2.73 5.77
C PHE A 24 -4.43 -3.84 6.75
N SER A 25 -4.76 -3.65 8.02
CA SER A 25 -4.44 -4.62 9.07
C SER A 25 -5.44 -4.59 10.22
N LYS A 26 -5.53 -5.71 10.92
CA LYS A 26 -6.26 -5.84 12.18
C LYS A 26 -5.27 -6.14 13.31
N PRO A 27 -5.59 -5.83 14.57
CA PRO A 27 -4.78 -6.29 15.69
C PRO A 27 -4.65 -7.83 15.67
N PRO A 28 -3.47 -8.39 15.98
CA PRO A 28 -3.24 -9.84 16.02
C PRO A 28 -3.89 -10.49 17.26
N ILE A 29 -5.22 -10.51 17.28
CA ILE A 29 -6.00 -11.06 18.40
C ILE A 29 -6.37 -12.52 18.09
N PRO A 30 -6.09 -13.49 19.00
CA PRO A 30 -6.46 -14.88 18.83
C PRO A 30 -7.94 -15.07 18.47
N GLY A 31 -8.21 -15.88 17.46
CA GLY A 31 -9.56 -16.13 16.95
C GLY A 31 -10.19 -15.03 16.10
N LEU A 32 -9.53 -13.87 15.92
CA LEU A 32 -10.02 -12.78 15.07
C LEU A 32 -9.21 -12.60 13.77
N VAL A 33 -7.97 -13.11 13.73
CA VAL A 33 -7.11 -13.08 12.56
C VAL A 33 -6.68 -14.48 12.16
N LYS A 34 -6.44 -14.71 10.86
CA LYS A 34 -5.98 -16.00 10.30
C LYS A 34 -6.76 -17.22 10.79
N THR A 35 -8.06 -17.06 10.96
CA THR A 35 -8.93 -18.11 11.50
C THR A 35 -8.96 -19.36 10.63
N ARG A 36 -8.71 -19.25 9.30
CA ARG A 36 -8.62 -20.39 8.38
C ARG A 36 -7.38 -21.26 8.62
N LEU A 37 -6.36 -20.75 9.33
CA LEU A 37 -5.20 -21.53 9.76
C LEU A 37 -5.47 -22.30 11.05
N THR A 38 -6.57 -22.02 11.73
CA THR A 38 -6.85 -22.58 13.06
C THR A 38 -7.79 -23.78 13.00
N VAL A 39 -7.73 -24.59 14.05
CA VAL A 39 -8.65 -25.71 14.29
C VAL A 39 -10.14 -25.30 14.36
N LEU A 40 -10.42 -24.00 14.41
CA LEU A 40 -11.77 -23.46 14.36
C LEU A 40 -12.35 -23.47 12.93
N LYS A 41 -11.51 -23.57 11.89
CA LYS A 41 -11.91 -23.53 10.47
C LYS A 41 -11.01 -24.42 9.60
N ASP A 42 -10.96 -25.71 9.94
CA ASP A 42 -10.25 -26.74 9.16
C ASP A 42 -8.73 -26.58 9.04
N GLY A 43 -8.13 -25.65 9.79
CA GLY A 43 -6.68 -25.51 9.93
C GLY A 43 -6.15 -26.38 11.07
N VAL A 44 -4.85 -26.24 11.38
CA VAL A 44 -4.16 -27.10 12.36
C VAL A 44 -3.65 -26.34 13.59
N PHE A 45 -3.60 -24.99 13.54
CA PHE A 45 -3.05 -24.20 14.63
C PHE A 45 -4.08 -23.87 15.70
N GLN A 46 -3.60 -23.69 16.94
CA GLN A 46 -4.38 -22.99 17.93
C GLN A 46 -4.50 -21.49 17.57
N PRO A 47 -5.57 -20.80 17.97
CA PRO A 47 -5.76 -19.39 17.65
C PRO A 47 -4.60 -18.47 18.05
N GLU A 48 -3.94 -18.77 19.16
CA GLU A 48 -2.77 -18.05 19.68
C GLU A 48 -1.57 -18.17 18.74
N VAL A 49 -1.34 -19.36 18.17
CA VAL A 49 -0.26 -19.61 17.21
C VAL A 49 -0.52 -18.87 15.91
N ALA A 50 -1.73 -18.95 15.37
CA ALA A 50 -2.11 -18.26 14.14
C ALA A 50 -2.04 -16.72 14.28
N SER A 51 -2.46 -16.18 15.43
CA SER A 51 -2.34 -14.74 15.69
C SER A 51 -0.89 -14.32 15.91
N GLY A 52 -0.07 -15.14 16.54
CA GLY A 52 1.37 -14.90 16.69
C GLY A 52 2.09 -14.90 15.34
N LEU A 53 1.77 -15.83 14.44
CA LEU A 53 2.28 -15.86 13.08
C LEU A 53 1.89 -14.57 12.32
N TYR A 54 0.62 -14.18 12.39
CA TYR A 54 0.15 -12.95 11.76
C TYR A 54 0.85 -11.70 12.33
N HIS A 55 1.12 -11.69 13.64
CA HIS A 55 1.86 -10.60 14.27
C HIS A 55 3.28 -10.45 13.67
N CYS A 56 3.98 -11.57 13.49
CA CYS A 56 5.30 -11.55 12.85
C CYS A 56 5.20 -11.04 11.40
N MET A 57 4.27 -11.58 10.60
CA MET A 57 4.06 -11.12 9.22
C MET A 57 3.75 -9.63 9.13
N LEU A 58 2.89 -9.12 10.01
CA LEU A 58 2.55 -7.69 10.07
C LEU A 58 3.79 -6.82 10.29
N PHE A 59 4.65 -7.21 11.24
CA PHE A 59 5.86 -6.43 11.55
C PHE A 59 6.89 -6.53 10.43
N ASP A 60 7.12 -7.70 9.87
CA ASP A 60 8.02 -7.91 8.74
C ASP A 60 7.60 -7.05 7.53
N VAL A 61 6.30 -7.06 7.19
CA VAL A 61 5.77 -6.23 6.10
C VAL A 61 6.00 -4.74 6.36
N VAL A 62 5.75 -4.26 7.59
CA VAL A 62 5.97 -2.84 7.93
C VAL A 62 7.45 -2.49 7.87
N GLU A 63 8.35 -3.33 8.38
CA GLU A 63 9.81 -3.11 8.31
C GLU A 63 10.31 -3.06 6.85
N ILE A 64 9.89 -4.02 6.01
CA ILE A 64 10.22 -4.06 4.59
C ILE A 64 9.72 -2.81 3.87
N CYS A 65 8.48 -2.39 4.12
CA CYS A 65 7.91 -1.18 3.54
C CYS A 65 8.68 0.07 3.98
N CYS A 66 8.98 0.22 5.27
CA CYS A 66 9.76 1.34 5.78
C CYS A 66 11.16 1.41 5.15
N ALA A 67 11.84 0.26 5.03
CA ALA A 67 13.15 0.18 4.42
C ALA A 67 13.12 0.51 2.91
N ALA A 68 12.11 0.01 2.18
CA ALA A 68 11.94 0.32 0.76
C ALA A 68 11.67 1.82 0.52
N MET A 69 10.81 2.43 1.34
CA MET A 69 10.51 3.86 1.25
C MET A 69 11.73 4.72 1.58
N ALA A 70 12.55 4.35 2.57
CA ALA A 70 13.79 5.07 2.89
C ALA A 70 14.79 5.02 1.72
N ASP A 71 14.92 3.87 1.05
CA ASP A 71 15.75 3.75 -0.15
C ASP A 71 15.23 4.63 -1.28
N LEU A 72 13.92 4.65 -1.52
CA LEU A 72 13.28 5.47 -2.55
C LEU A 72 13.43 6.98 -2.29
N GLU A 73 13.28 7.42 -1.03
CA GLU A 73 13.49 8.82 -0.64
C GLU A 73 14.91 9.28 -0.90
N ARG A 74 15.92 8.47 -0.48
CA ARG A 74 17.31 8.78 -0.72
C ARG A 74 17.62 8.91 -2.21
N GLU A 75 17.22 7.93 -3.02
CA GLU A 75 17.45 7.95 -4.46
C GLU A 75 16.72 9.10 -5.17
N SER A 76 15.52 9.45 -4.71
CA SER A 76 14.76 10.57 -5.24
C SER A 76 15.42 11.91 -4.93
N ALA A 77 15.95 12.07 -3.70
CA ALA A 77 16.69 13.27 -3.30
C ALA A 77 17.97 13.44 -4.13
N GLU A 78 18.72 12.35 -4.37
CA GLU A 78 19.92 12.37 -5.21
C GLU A 78 19.58 12.76 -6.67
N ARG A 79 18.50 12.20 -7.25
CA ARG A 79 18.04 12.56 -8.60
C ARG A 79 17.60 14.01 -8.68
N ALA A 80 16.83 14.48 -7.69
CA ALA A 80 16.36 15.85 -7.64
C ALA A 80 17.52 16.86 -7.56
N GLN A 81 18.52 16.57 -6.73
CA GLN A 81 19.71 17.40 -6.61
C GLN A 81 20.50 17.45 -7.92
N ALA A 82 20.65 16.33 -8.62
CA ALA A 82 21.34 16.28 -9.92
C ALA A 82 20.59 17.09 -11.00
N ALA A 83 19.26 16.97 -11.06
CA ALA A 83 18.42 17.74 -12.00
C ALA A 83 18.52 19.26 -11.75
N LEU A 84 18.44 19.68 -10.47
CA LEU A 84 18.59 21.09 -10.09
C LEU A 84 19.97 21.63 -10.44
N ALA A 85 21.05 20.85 -10.24
CA ALA A 85 22.41 21.22 -10.61
C ALA A 85 22.57 21.38 -12.12
N ALA A 86 21.83 20.61 -12.92
CA ALA A 86 21.76 20.73 -14.37
C ALA A 86 20.86 21.88 -14.85
N GLY A 87 20.14 22.55 -13.94
CA GLY A 87 19.20 23.62 -14.27
C GLY A 87 17.82 23.13 -14.75
N GLU A 88 17.53 21.84 -14.55
CA GLU A 88 16.29 21.17 -14.93
C GLU A 88 15.23 21.24 -13.80
N GLU A 89 13.98 20.93 -14.14
CA GLU A 89 12.92 20.72 -13.14
C GLU A 89 13.18 19.39 -12.41
N ALA A 90 12.95 19.41 -11.10
CA ALA A 90 13.18 18.26 -10.23
C ALA A 90 11.89 17.79 -9.55
N VAL A 91 11.79 16.48 -9.32
CA VAL A 91 10.75 15.89 -8.46
C VAL A 91 11.45 15.16 -7.33
N ARG A 92 11.10 15.56 -6.09
CA ARG A 92 11.55 14.88 -4.87
C ARG A 92 10.36 14.12 -4.26
N ASP A 93 10.57 12.85 -3.98
CA ASP A 93 9.55 11.99 -3.39
C ASP A 93 9.63 11.99 -1.87
N GLU A 94 8.49 12.13 -1.22
CA GLU A 94 8.29 11.90 0.21
C GLU A 94 7.30 10.76 0.41
N TYR A 95 7.48 9.96 1.46
CA TYR A 95 6.67 8.77 1.72
C TYR A 95 6.11 8.76 3.13
N GLU A 96 4.82 8.43 3.25
CA GLU A 96 4.12 8.23 4.51
C GLU A 96 3.68 6.76 4.65
N MET A 97 3.90 6.16 5.84
CA MET A 97 3.40 4.83 6.20
C MET A 97 2.10 4.98 6.98
N ILE A 98 1.01 4.47 6.42
CA ILE A 98 -0.33 4.54 7.00
C ILE A 98 -0.83 3.14 7.26
N ILE A 99 -1.28 2.87 8.48
CA ILE A 99 -1.90 1.61 8.89
C ILE A 99 -3.39 1.89 9.13
N SER A 100 -4.24 1.32 8.26
CA SER A 100 -5.71 1.41 8.39
C SER A 100 -6.25 0.18 9.09
N THR A 101 -7.13 0.40 10.06
CA THR A 101 -7.73 -0.67 10.87
C THR A 101 -9.16 -0.33 11.27
N THR A 102 -9.97 -1.36 11.45
CA THR A 102 -11.38 -1.23 11.87
C THR A 102 -11.73 -2.28 12.93
N PRO A 103 -12.65 -2.01 13.86
CA PRO A 103 -13.33 -0.73 14.15
C PRO A 103 -12.42 0.27 14.90
N ALA A 104 -12.91 1.48 15.14
CA ALA A 104 -12.14 2.58 15.75
C ALA A 104 -11.37 2.21 17.03
N LYS A 105 -11.92 1.35 17.88
CA LYS A 105 -11.24 0.82 19.08
C LYS A 105 -9.92 0.11 18.76
N ASN A 106 -9.77 -0.44 17.56
CA ASN A 106 -8.56 -1.14 17.14
C ASN A 106 -7.39 -0.19 16.88
N VAL A 107 -7.65 1.09 16.59
CA VAL A 107 -6.60 2.10 16.37
C VAL A 107 -5.68 2.20 17.57
N GLU A 108 -6.25 2.34 18.78
CA GLU A 108 -5.44 2.41 20.00
C GLU A 108 -4.73 1.10 20.33
N VAL A 109 -5.37 -0.04 20.02
CA VAL A 109 -4.73 -1.36 20.18
C VAL A 109 -3.52 -1.47 19.26
N MET A 110 -3.65 -1.04 17.99
CA MET A 110 -2.55 -1.04 17.02
C MET A 110 -1.45 -0.07 17.44
N ARG A 111 -1.78 1.16 17.85
CA ARG A 111 -0.79 2.13 18.35
C ARG A 111 0.03 1.54 19.50
N LYS A 112 -0.65 0.93 20.47
CA LYS A 112 0.01 0.30 21.60
C LYS A 112 0.90 -0.86 21.16
N LEU A 113 0.41 -1.73 20.27
CA LEU A 113 1.16 -2.87 19.73
C LEU A 113 2.50 -2.43 19.12
N PHE A 114 2.46 -1.41 18.26
CA PHE A 114 3.66 -0.89 17.61
C PHE A 114 4.57 -0.10 18.56
N SER A 115 4.00 0.63 19.51
CA SER A 115 4.76 1.34 20.54
C SER A 115 5.47 0.39 21.50
N ASP A 116 4.83 -0.72 21.88
CA ASP A 116 5.42 -1.74 22.76
C ASP A 116 6.58 -2.49 22.08
N ALA A 117 6.59 -2.56 20.75
CA ALA A 117 7.67 -3.18 19.98
C ALA A 117 8.96 -2.34 19.92
N GLY A 118 8.88 -1.05 20.20
CA GLY A 118 10.02 -0.13 20.20
C GLY A 118 9.92 0.98 19.16
N GLU A 119 11.09 1.52 18.78
CA GLU A 119 11.17 2.60 17.79
C GLU A 119 11.13 2.03 16.36
N TRP A 120 10.35 2.68 15.51
CA TRP A 120 10.24 2.35 14.08
C TRP A 120 11.09 3.31 13.24
N PRO A 121 11.60 2.85 12.08
CA PRO A 121 12.48 3.68 11.22
C PRO A 121 11.81 4.96 10.70
N ARG A 122 10.49 5.04 10.76
CA ARG A 122 9.69 6.23 10.42
C ARG A 122 8.44 6.33 11.28
N GLU A 123 7.83 7.51 11.30
CA GLU A 123 6.53 7.72 11.91
C GLU A 123 5.47 6.83 11.24
N LEU A 124 4.67 6.14 12.05
CA LEU A 124 3.54 5.34 11.62
C LEU A 124 2.24 6.09 11.89
N VAL A 125 1.46 6.32 10.85
CA VAL A 125 0.14 6.95 10.95
C VAL A 125 -0.92 5.85 11.07
N PHE A 126 -1.80 5.98 12.05
CA PHE A 126 -2.90 5.03 12.25
C PHE A 126 -4.22 5.68 11.92
N LEU A 127 -4.98 5.07 11.00
CA LEU A 127 -6.32 5.49 10.60
C LEU A 127 -7.36 4.44 10.99
N CYS A 128 -8.59 4.91 11.19
CA CYS A 128 -9.76 4.04 11.20
C CYS A 128 -10.46 4.15 9.86
N ASP A 129 -10.69 3.03 9.21
CA ASP A 129 -11.62 2.91 8.10
C ASP A 129 -12.98 2.43 8.62
N GLU A 130 -14.04 2.94 8.05
CA GLU A 130 -15.42 2.66 8.44
C GLU A 130 -16.24 2.38 7.18
N GLY A 131 -17.20 1.49 7.26
CA GLY A 131 -18.07 1.14 6.16
C GLY A 131 -18.97 -0.02 6.50
N ALA A 132 -20.01 -0.24 5.71
CA ALA A 132 -20.89 -1.39 5.81
C ALA A 132 -20.38 -2.58 4.96
N SER A 133 -19.44 -2.32 4.05
CA SER A 133 -18.84 -3.32 3.15
C SER A 133 -17.33 -3.14 3.05
N PHE A 134 -16.64 -4.14 2.52
CA PHE A 134 -15.20 -4.05 2.30
C PHE A 134 -14.85 -2.99 1.23
N ASP A 135 -15.68 -2.83 0.21
CA ASP A 135 -15.57 -1.74 -0.77
C ASP A 135 -15.59 -0.36 -0.08
N GLU A 136 -16.52 -0.15 0.85
CA GLU A 136 -16.64 1.12 1.58
C GLU A 136 -15.46 1.35 2.53
N HIS A 137 -14.96 0.32 3.21
CA HIS A 137 -13.76 0.41 4.04
C HIS A 137 -12.56 0.89 3.22
N TYR A 138 -12.33 0.29 2.04
CA TYR A 138 -11.26 0.69 1.14
C TYR A 138 -11.44 2.12 0.63
N ASN A 139 -12.63 2.47 0.14
CA ASN A 139 -12.93 3.82 -0.33
C ASN A 139 -12.64 4.87 0.73
N GLN A 140 -13.12 4.66 1.96
CA GLN A 140 -12.91 5.61 3.04
C GLN A 140 -11.44 5.72 3.47
N ALA A 141 -10.69 4.61 3.50
CA ALA A 141 -9.27 4.65 3.79
C ALA A 141 -8.50 5.44 2.74
N PHE A 142 -8.83 5.27 1.46
CA PHE A 142 -8.26 6.06 0.36
C PHE A 142 -8.63 7.53 0.46
N GLU A 143 -9.90 7.87 0.72
CA GLU A 143 -10.35 9.25 0.92
C GLU A 143 -9.60 9.94 2.06
N LYS A 144 -9.45 9.28 3.22
CA LYS A 144 -8.68 9.80 4.36
C LYS A 144 -7.21 9.99 4.02
N THR A 145 -6.64 9.10 3.21
CA THR A 145 -5.26 9.21 2.74
C THR A 145 -5.09 10.36 1.72
N TRP A 146 -6.02 10.53 0.78
CA TRP A 146 -6.05 11.68 -0.11
C TRP A 146 -6.18 13.01 0.65
N ALA A 147 -7.00 13.06 1.69
CA ALA A 147 -7.17 14.25 2.52
C ALA A 147 -5.87 14.66 3.24
N ARG A 148 -4.92 13.76 3.45
CA ARG A 148 -3.59 14.03 3.99
C ARG A 148 -2.63 14.65 2.95
N GLY A 149 -3.03 14.70 1.70
CA GLY A 149 -2.28 15.34 0.63
C GLY A 149 -1.43 14.39 -0.21
N ALA A 150 -1.66 13.07 -0.15
CA ALA A 150 -0.98 12.13 -1.02
C ALA A 150 -1.24 12.43 -2.51
N ASP A 151 -0.25 12.27 -3.38
CA ASP A 151 -0.35 12.30 -4.84
C ASP A 151 -0.49 10.89 -5.40
N CYS A 152 0.09 9.90 -4.73
CA CYS A 152 0.03 8.48 -5.07
C CYS A 152 -0.30 7.66 -3.83
N ILE A 153 -1.16 6.65 -3.95
CA ILE A 153 -1.42 5.66 -2.90
C ILE A 153 -1.09 4.27 -3.44
N LEU A 154 -0.26 3.54 -2.69
CA LEU A 154 -0.04 2.11 -2.86
C LEU A 154 -0.61 1.40 -1.64
N SER A 155 -1.61 0.56 -1.84
CA SER A 155 -2.29 -0.17 -0.75
C SER A 155 -1.98 -1.66 -0.81
N MET A 156 -1.88 -2.29 0.37
CA MET A 156 -1.61 -3.72 0.51
C MET A 156 -2.10 -4.30 1.83
N GLY A 157 -2.14 -5.64 1.90
CA GLY A 157 -2.38 -6.39 3.14
C GLY A 157 -1.11 -6.55 3.99
N ALA A 158 -1.27 -7.09 5.20
CA ALA A 158 -0.19 -7.29 6.17
C ALA A 158 0.25 -8.76 6.31
N ASP A 159 -0.13 -9.61 5.38
CA ASP A 159 -0.03 -11.07 5.45
C ASP A 159 0.74 -11.69 4.28
N MET A 160 1.72 -10.96 3.79
CA MET A 160 2.56 -11.32 2.64
C MET A 160 4.01 -11.57 3.09
N PRO A 161 4.33 -12.74 3.67
CA PRO A 161 5.67 -13.01 4.21
C PRO A 161 6.77 -13.10 3.14
N ALA A 162 6.41 -13.29 1.87
CA ALA A 162 7.33 -13.27 0.74
C ALA A 162 7.52 -11.88 0.11
N LEU A 163 6.89 -10.83 0.66
CA LEU A 163 7.08 -9.44 0.20
C LEU A 163 8.55 -9.05 0.30
N THR A 164 9.06 -8.36 -0.70
CA THR A 164 10.42 -7.82 -0.72
C THR A 164 10.42 -6.30 -0.90
N LYS A 165 11.56 -5.67 -0.57
CA LYS A 165 11.75 -4.25 -0.90
C LYS A 165 11.61 -3.97 -2.41
N ALA A 166 11.99 -4.92 -3.25
CA ALA A 166 11.89 -4.78 -4.71
C ALA A 166 10.43 -4.68 -5.15
N ASP A 167 9.50 -5.41 -4.52
CA ASP A 167 8.07 -5.37 -4.84
C ASP A 167 7.46 -4.02 -4.49
N VAL A 168 7.74 -3.49 -3.30
CA VAL A 168 7.29 -2.15 -2.87
C VAL A 168 7.83 -1.08 -3.82
N ARG A 169 9.11 -1.16 -4.18
CA ARG A 169 9.75 -0.24 -5.14
C ARG A 169 9.12 -0.33 -6.52
N ALA A 170 8.83 -1.55 -7.00
CA ALA A 170 8.16 -1.76 -8.29
C ALA A 170 6.76 -1.13 -8.29
N GLY A 171 6.01 -1.24 -7.18
CA GLY A 171 4.71 -0.61 -7.00
C GLY A 171 4.77 0.92 -7.15
N PHE A 172 5.62 1.58 -6.38
CA PHE A 172 5.77 3.04 -6.49
C PHE A 172 6.34 3.48 -7.85
N ASN A 173 7.31 2.76 -8.40
CA ASN A 173 7.83 3.06 -9.74
C ASN A 173 6.75 2.93 -10.83
N ALA A 174 5.80 2.00 -10.68
CA ALA A 174 4.66 1.89 -11.58
C ALA A 174 3.69 3.07 -11.41
N LEU A 175 3.39 3.49 -10.18
CA LEU A 175 2.58 4.67 -9.89
C LEU A 175 3.22 5.95 -10.46
N HIS A 176 4.53 6.10 -10.33
CA HIS A 176 5.26 7.26 -10.86
C HIS A 176 5.23 7.33 -12.40
N LYS A 177 5.07 6.19 -13.10
CA LYS A 177 4.84 6.18 -14.55
C LYS A 177 3.44 6.64 -14.93
N LEU A 178 2.48 6.54 -14.02
CA LEU A 178 1.11 7.02 -14.21
C LEU A 178 0.93 8.46 -13.74
N ASP A 179 1.86 8.99 -12.94
CA ASP A 179 1.87 10.39 -12.49
C ASP A 179 2.08 11.30 -13.72
N GLY A 180 1.14 12.22 -13.95
CA GLY A 180 1.12 13.08 -15.15
C GLY A 180 0.49 12.45 -16.41
N VAL A 181 0.06 11.19 -16.35
CA VAL A 181 -0.80 10.61 -17.41
C VAL A 181 -2.21 11.17 -17.24
N ALA A 182 -2.77 11.74 -18.28
CA ALA A 182 -4.12 12.30 -18.24
C ALA A 182 -5.14 11.21 -17.85
N GLY A 183 -5.87 11.46 -16.74
CA GLY A 183 -6.80 10.48 -16.16
C GLY A 183 -6.14 9.38 -15.33
N GLY A 184 -4.81 9.40 -15.17
CA GLY A 184 -4.09 8.45 -14.32
C GLY A 184 -4.12 7.01 -14.82
N GLY A 185 -4.28 6.07 -13.89
CA GLY A 185 -4.34 4.63 -14.13
C GLY A 185 -4.19 3.86 -12.82
N ILE A 186 -4.27 2.54 -12.89
CA ILE A 186 -4.18 1.67 -11.73
C ILE A 186 -2.96 0.74 -11.80
N VAL A 187 -2.44 0.37 -10.63
CA VAL A 187 -1.36 -0.61 -10.46
C VAL A 187 -1.93 -1.79 -9.68
N LEU A 188 -1.70 -3.01 -10.13
CA LEU A 188 -2.22 -4.23 -9.52
C LEU A 188 -1.11 -5.28 -9.36
N ALA A 189 -0.97 -5.89 -8.19
CA ALA A 189 -0.26 -7.15 -8.01
C ALA A 189 -1.28 -8.25 -7.66
N PRO A 190 -1.40 -9.31 -8.47
CA PRO A 190 -2.26 -10.44 -8.15
C PRO A 190 -1.76 -11.21 -6.92
N ASP A 191 -2.66 -11.90 -6.23
CA ASP A 191 -2.32 -13.03 -5.36
C ASP A 191 -2.40 -14.38 -6.11
N GLN A 192 -2.28 -15.48 -5.38
CA GLN A 192 -2.35 -16.84 -5.92
C GLN A 192 -3.78 -17.31 -6.23
N GLU A 193 -4.83 -16.63 -5.71
CA GLU A 193 -6.23 -17.03 -5.82
C GLU A 193 -7.09 -16.10 -6.71
N MET A 194 -6.45 -15.33 -7.59
CA MET A 194 -7.13 -14.30 -8.41
C MET A 194 -7.72 -13.15 -7.59
N GLY A 195 -7.20 -12.92 -6.41
CA GLY A 195 -7.36 -11.70 -5.64
C GLY A 195 -6.28 -10.68 -6.00
N VAL A 196 -6.09 -9.68 -5.14
CA VAL A 196 -5.13 -8.59 -5.34
C VAL A 196 -4.45 -8.28 -4.03
N SER A 197 -3.14 -8.55 -3.97
CA SER A 197 -2.29 -8.26 -2.81
C SER A 197 -1.90 -6.79 -2.74
N VAL A 198 -1.70 -6.15 -3.88
CA VAL A 198 -1.33 -4.73 -3.98
C VAL A 198 -2.19 -4.03 -5.01
N ILE A 199 -2.75 -2.90 -4.62
CA ILE A 199 -3.46 -1.99 -5.52
C ILE A 199 -3.04 -0.56 -5.26
N GLY A 200 -2.94 0.26 -6.31
CA GLY A 200 -2.69 1.68 -6.16
C GLY A 200 -3.08 2.49 -7.38
N TRP A 201 -3.26 3.78 -7.16
CA TRP A 201 -3.44 4.77 -8.24
C TRP A 201 -3.00 6.16 -7.79
N THR A 202 -2.93 7.07 -8.76
CA THR A 202 -2.59 8.47 -8.54
C THR A 202 -3.84 9.29 -8.25
N ARG A 203 -3.67 10.46 -7.67
CA ARG A 203 -4.78 11.39 -7.34
C ARG A 203 -5.64 11.76 -8.57
N GLU A 204 -5.07 11.74 -9.76
CA GLU A 204 -5.77 12.10 -11.01
C GLU A 204 -6.67 10.97 -11.53
N THR A 205 -6.57 9.77 -10.95
CA THR A 205 -7.35 8.60 -11.37
C THR A 205 -8.75 8.68 -10.77
N ASP A 206 -9.76 8.79 -11.62
CA ASP A 206 -11.18 8.69 -11.19
C ASP A 206 -11.55 7.22 -11.03
N PHE A 207 -11.24 6.66 -9.86
CA PHE A 207 -11.47 5.25 -9.52
C PHE A 207 -11.86 5.11 -8.06
N ASP A 208 -12.73 4.14 -7.78
CA ASP A 208 -13.11 3.71 -6.44
C ASP A 208 -13.24 2.18 -6.37
N HIS A 209 -13.44 1.63 -5.18
CA HIS A 209 -13.59 0.19 -4.97
C HIS A 209 -15.02 -0.32 -5.12
N SER A 210 -16.01 0.55 -5.39
CA SER A 210 -17.44 0.16 -5.42
C SER A 210 -17.70 -0.91 -6.46
N GLY A 211 -18.30 -2.03 -6.04
CA GLY A 211 -18.61 -3.18 -6.87
C GLY A 211 -17.38 -4.03 -7.28
N VAL A 212 -16.28 -3.97 -6.53
CA VAL A 212 -15.12 -4.83 -6.75
C VAL A 212 -15.19 -6.08 -5.87
N PHE A 213 -15.18 -5.92 -4.54
CA PHE A 213 -15.23 -7.06 -3.62
C PHE A 213 -16.63 -7.70 -3.56
N TYR A 214 -17.67 -6.92 -3.75
CA TYR A 214 -19.08 -7.36 -3.77
C TYR A 214 -19.71 -7.05 -5.14
N ASN A 215 -19.13 -7.63 -6.22
CA ASN A 215 -19.67 -7.48 -7.55
C ASN A 215 -20.87 -8.44 -7.81
N GLN A 216 -21.79 -8.02 -8.67
CA GLN A 216 -22.98 -8.81 -9.01
C GLN A 216 -22.69 -9.92 -10.03
N GLU A 217 -21.59 -9.84 -10.74
CA GLU A 217 -21.15 -10.76 -11.77
C GLU A 217 -20.52 -12.03 -11.20
N GLY A 218 -20.22 -12.08 -9.90
CA GLY A 218 -19.56 -13.20 -9.24
C GLY A 218 -18.08 -13.36 -9.64
N LEU A 219 -17.45 -12.27 -10.06
CA LEU A 219 -16.03 -12.26 -10.39
C LEU A 219 -15.18 -12.31 -9.11
N THR A 220 -14.02 -12.93 -9.19
CA THR A 220 -12.95 -12.74 -8.19
C THR A 220 -12.39 -11.32 -8.28
N VAL A 221 -11.65 -10.89 -7.26
CA VAL A 221 -11.28 -9.48 -7.07
C VAL A 221 -10.42 -8.94 -8.22
N LEU A 222 -9.43 -9.69 -8.70
CA LEU A 222 -8.57 -9.25 -9.82
C LEU A 222 -9.35 -9.03 -11.12
N PRO A 223 -10.16 -9.98 -11.62
CA PRO A 223 -11.04 -9.73 -12.78
C PRO A 223 -11.99 -8.56 -12.58
N ALA A 224 -12.52 -8.34 -11.38
CA ALA A 224 -13.41 -7.23 -11.09
C ALA A 224 -12.70 -5.87 -11.25
N TYR A 225 -11.46 -5.74 -10.73
CA TYR A 225 -10.64 -4.53 -10.96
C TYR A 225 -10.35 -4.32 -12.45
N ILE A 226 -9.93 -5.38 -13.15
CA ILE A 226 -9.61 -5.31 -14.58
C ILE A 226 -10.82 -4.86 -15.41
N ASP A 227 -11.98 -5.46 -15.15
CA ASP A 227 -13.22 -5.15 -15.86
C ASP A 227 -13.65 -3.70 -15.60
N LYS A 228 -13.60 -3.25 -14.34
CA LYS A 228 -13.93 -1.89 -13.97
C LYS A 228 -12.99 -0.87 -14.62
N ALA A 229 -11.68 -1.08 -14.53
CA ALA A 229 -10.68 -0.20 -15.16
C ALA A 229 -10.88 -0.14 -16.69
N ARG A 230 -11.14 -1.29 -17.33
CA ARG A 230 -11.42 -1.35 -18.77
C ARG A 230 -12.67 -0.58 -19.16
N LYS A 231 -13.76 -0.72 -18.40
CA LYS A 231 -15.01 0.03 -18.62
C LYS A 231 -14.82 1.55 -18.53
N GLN A 232 -13.89 1.99 -17.67
CA GLN A 232 -13.55 3.41 -17.50
C GLN A 232 -12.44 3.89 -18.45
N GLY A 233 -11.85 2.99 -19.26
CA GLY A 233 -10.75 3.35 -20.17
C GLY A 233 -9.43 3.66 -19.46
N LEU A 234 -9.27 3.19 -18.21
CA LEU A 234 -8.06 3.42 -17.41
C LEU A 234 -6.96 2.42 -17.77
N PRO A 235 -5.72 2.86 -17.97
CA PRO A 235 -4.58 1.97 -18.11
C PRO A 235 -4.33 1.22 -16.79
N ALA A 236 -4.00 -0.08 -16.89
CA ALA A 236 -3.61 -0.90 -15.75
C ALA A 236 -2.18 -1.42 -15.95
N LEU A 237 -1.33 -1.18 -14.94
CA LEU A 237 0.01 -1.74 -14.86
C LEU A 237 0.01 -2.92 -13.90
N TYR A 238 0.55 -4.05 -14.36
CA TYR A 238 0.61 -5.27 -13.56
C TYR A 238 2.01 -5.47 -12.99
N LEU A 239 2.06 -5.79 -11.71
CA LEU A 239 3.25 -6.24 -11.01
C LEU A 239 3.30 -7.78 -10.99
N PRO A 240 4.45 -8.38 -10.71
CA PRO A 240 4.52 -9.80 -10.41
C PRO A 240 3.56 -10.19 -9.29
N PRO A 241 3.03 -11.43 -9.29
CA PRO A 241 2.18 -11.90 -8.21
C PRO A 241 2.91 -11.88 -6.86
N ILE A 242 2.23 -11.45 -5.82
CA ILE A 242 2.71 -11.46 -4.43
C ILE A 242 1.73 -12.32 -3.64
N PRO A 243 2.11 -13.53 -3.21
CA PRO A 243 1.21 -14.39 -2.47
C PRO A 243 1.01 -13.91 -1.04
N ASP A 244 -0.21 -14.03 -0.56
CA ASP A 244 -0.59 -13.84 0.83
C ASP A 244 -0.77 -15.18 1.56
N VAL A 245 -1.11 -15.16 2.84
CA VAL A 245 -1.32 -16.36 3.64
C VAL A 245 -2.73 -16.35 4.23
N ASP A 246 -3.66 -17.04 3.61
CA ASP A 246 -5.02 -17.18 4.11
C ASP A 246 -5.34 -18.61 4.59
N THR A 247 -4.78 -19.61 3.93
CA THR A 247 -5.00 -21.04 4.21
C THR A 247 -3.69 -21.76 4.55
N MET A 248 -3.80 -23.03 4.98
CA MET A 248 -2.61 -23.86 5.20
C MET A 248 -1.82 -24.12 3.92
N ALA A 249 -2.50 -24.18 2.77
CA ALA A 249 -1.83 -24.35 1.46
C ALA A 249 -0.99 -23.11 1.13
N ASP A 250 -1.52 -21.91 1.37
CA ASP A 250 -0.80 -20.66 1.17
C ASP A 250 0.41 -20.55 2.09
N LEU A 251 0.24 -20.93 3.36
CA LEU A 251 1.35 -20.94 4.31
C LEU A 251 2.49 -21.85 3.82
N MET A 252 2.20 -23.06 3.38
CA MET A 252 3.21 -23.99 2.88
C MET A 252 3.89 -23.48 1.61
N HIS A 253 3.13 -22.82 0.72
CA HIS A 253 3.67 -22.18 -0.46
C HIS A 253 4.61 -21.03 -0.11
N ASN A 254 4.19 -20.15 0.80
CA ASN A 254 4.97 -19.00 1.25
C ASN A 254 6.26 -19.42 2.00
N ILE A 255 6.24 -20.47 2.82
CA ILE A 255 7.46 -20.99 3.48
C ILE A 255 8.52 -21.32 2.42
N THR A 256 8.13 -22.03 1.36
CA THR A 256 9.06 -22.39 0.27
C THR A 256 9.63 -21.14 -0.43
N LEU A 257 8.81 -20.10 -0.65
CA LEU A 257 9.27 -18.85 -1.24
C LEU A 257 10.24 -18.10 -0.32
N VAL A 258 9.91 -17.97 0.96
CA VAL A 258 10.77 -17.30 1.95
C VAL A 258 12.12 -18.02 2.07
N GLU A 259 12.14 -19.36 2.09
CA GLU A 259 13.37 -20.14 2.08
C GLU A 259 14.21 -19.89 0.82
N ALA A 260 13.58 -19.68 -0.33
CA ALA A 260 14.28 -19.39 -1.59
C ALA A 260 14.82 -17.96 -1.67
N LEU A 261 14.30 -17.02 -0.87
CA LEU A 261 14.74 -15.63 -0.83
C LEU A 261 15.91 -15.38 0.15
N ASN A 262 16.18 -16.31 1.05
CA ASN A 262 17.28 -16.28 2.03
C ASN A 262 18.49 -17.10 1.54
#